data_81920cb301dda2f21d172ff79f966d80
#
_entry.id   81920cb301dda2f21d172ff79f966d80
#
_cell.length_a   1.000
_cell.length_b   1.000
_cell.length_c   1.000
_cell.angle_alpha   90.00
_cell.angle_beta   90.00
_cell.angle_gamma   90.00
#
_symmetry.space_group_name_H-M   'P 1'
#
loop_
_entity.id
_entity.type
_entity.pdbx_description
1 polymer ?
#
loop_
_entity_poly.entity_id
_entity_poly.type
_entity_poly.pdbx_seq_one_letter_code
_entity_poly.pdbx_strand_id
1 'polypeptide(L)'
;LKNAFVGAASSIRIKSDTHYNQLGYDDNTITGVTVAAKTPGSYANGIRISIIDSAADQILTVPSGNTVQVGTAVTQTAVGRIVSGAGGTSVLDGYVKGIVTKSTDTTLEVKVLSHVSAAGTVTNVNYQQGGIYNFTPSGLVGLTTAGSAVVFNGVDVTYTQAVDWFERQEVVLTSTDANGNPLKIEWDAIADRPGTSTYAAARGGRFDELHVVVIDDKGKITGNAGTILEKHLNLSKAKDAEYSVGSTSYWRKYLATVSQYIYGGSEPAGITTAGYSIPSNNTLDADSGWDQDADGVNFGVSGVITASLGGGTNYG
;
A
#
# COMPACT_ATOMS: atom_id res chain seq x y z
N LEU A 1 -5.27 11.17 31.62
CA LEU A 1 -5.56 11.19 30.20
C LEU A 1 -4.77 10.09 29.47
N LYS A 2 -5.39 9.36 28.54
CA LYS A 2 -4.75 8.42 27.62
C LYS A 2 -5.10 8.83 26.20
N ASN A 3 -4.17 8.67 25.27
CA ASN A 3 -4.42 8.89 23.85
C ASN A 3 -5.25 7.73 23.29
N ALA A 4 -6.19 8.05 22.41
CA ALA A 4 -6.83 7.04 21.58
C ALA A 4 -5.82 6.55 20.54
N PHE A 5 -5.83 5.26 20.18
CA PHE A 5 -4.88 4.67 19.26
C PHE A 5 -5.48 3.48 18.50
N VAL A 6 -4.77 3.06 17.47
CA VAL A 6 -4.97 1.80 16.76
C VAL A 6 -3.71 0.94 16.97
N GLY A 7 -3.89 -0.32 17.34
CA GLY A 7 -2.78 -1.25 17.55
C GLY A 7 -3.04 -2.25 18.67
N ALA A 8 -2.05 -3.08 18.94
CA ALA A 8 -2.10 -4.14 19.95
C ALA A 8 -1.63 -3.70 21.35
N ALA A 9 -1.15 -2.46 21.51
CA ALA A 9 -0.75 -1.93 22.81
C ALA A 9 -1.91 -1.89 23.79
N SER A 10 -1.65 -2.07 25.09
CA SER A 10 -2.69 -2.01 26.12
C SER A 10 -3.15 -0.58 26.43
N SER A 11 -2.26 0.37 26.30
CA SER A 11 -2.55 1.81 26.41
C SER A 11 -1.36 2.62 25.93
N ILE A 12 -1.61 3.85 25.50
CA ILE A 12 -0.57 4.81 25.16
C ILE A 12 -0.84 6.17 25.81
N ARG A 13 0.22 6.86 26.19
CA ARG A 13 0.16 8.20 26.76
C ARG A 13 1.27 9.06 26.17
N ILE A 14 0.89 9.97 25.29
CA ILE A 14 1.79 10.92 24.64
C ILE A 14 1.45 12.32 25.17
N LYS A 15 2.44 13.05 25.69
CA LYS A 15 2.23 14.35 26.33
C LYS A 15 2.43 15.52 25.38
N SER A 16 3.31 15.38 24.40
CA SER A 16 3.71 16.42 23.45
C SER A 16 4.46 15.79 22.26
N ASP A 17 4.71 16.58 21.23
CA ASP A 17 5.57 16.18 20.11
C ASP A 17 6.98 15.80 20.58
N THR A 18 7.54 16.55 21.52
CA THR A 18 8.85 16.22 22.11
C THR A 18 8.82 14.85 22.78
N HIS A 19 7.77 14.55 23.54
CA HIS A 19 7.61 13.24 24.18
C HIS A 19 7.43 12.12 23.16
N TYR A 20 6.68 12.38 22.08
CA TYR A 20 6.52 11.43 20.98
C TYR A 20 7.87 11.11 20.32
N ASN A 21 8.68 12.14 20.05
CA ASN A 21 10.02 11.95 19.50
C ASN A 21 10.93 11.15 20.46
N GLN A 22 10.83 11.41 21.77
CA GLN A 22 11.59 10.66 22.80
C GLN A 22 11.16 9.19 22.90
N LEU A 23 9.94 8.84 22.52
CA LEU A 23 9.51 7.45 22.41
C LEU A 23 10.12 6.74 21.18
N GLY A 24 10.94 7.44 20.40
CA GLY A 24 11.70 6.88 19.32
C GLY A 24 10.85 6.44 18.12
N TYR A 25 9.85 7.24 17.76
CA TYR A 25 9.00 6.88 16.63
C TYR A 25 9.77 6.80 15.30
N ASP A 26 10.83 7.58 15.15
CA ASP A 26 11.72 7.53 13.99
C ASP A 26 12.48 6.21 13.91
N ASP A 27 12.78 5.61 15.06
CA ASP A 27 13.56 4.37 15.18
C ASP A 27 12.71 3.11 15.34
N ASN A 28 11.40 3.20 15.13
CA ASN A 28 10.45 2.09 15.31
C ASN A 28 10.43 1.49 16.72
N THR A 29 10.76 2.27 17.74
CA THR A 29 10.77 1.80 19.14
C THR A 29 9.41 1.86 19.82
N ILE A 30 8.42 2.54 19.23
CA ILE A 30 7.03 2.48 19.67
C ILE A 30 6.40 1.21 19.10
N THR A 31 6.25 0.20 19.93
CA THR A 31 5.70 -1.12 19.54
C THR A 31 4.19 -1.18 19.76
N GLY A 32 3.52 -1.97 18.90
CA GLY A 32 2.11 -2.27 19.05
C GLY A 32 1.16 -1.11 18.77
N VAL A 33 1.62 -0.05 18.10
CA VAL A 33 0.79 1.11 17.73
C VAL A 33 0.93 1.39 16.25
N THR A 34 -0.20 1.46 15.54
CA THR A 34 -0.24 1.86 14.12
C THR A 34 -0.37 3.36 14.00
N VAL A 35 -1.32 3.94 14.73
CA VAL A 35 -1.59 5.38 14.77
C VAL A 35 -2.08 5.75 16.16
N ALA A 36 -1.70 6.93 16.66
CA ALA A 36 -2.19 7.47 17.92
C ALA A 36 -2.73 8.89 17.74
N ALA A 37 -3.79 9.25 18.48
CA ALA A 37 -4.29 10.61 18.51
C ALA A 37 -3.28 11.56 19.17
N LYS A 38 -3.09 12.76 18.61
CA LYS A 38 -2.22 13.79 19.20
C LYS A 38 -2.78 14.30 20.51
N THR A 39 -4.04 14.61 20.57
CA THR A 39 -4.68 15.09 21.79
C THR A 39 -5.18 13.90 22.61
N PRO A 40 -4.75 13.76 23.87
CA PRO A 40 -5.24 12.71 24.75
C PRO A 40 -6.70 12.97 25.15
N GLY A 41 -7.42 11.91 25.44
CA GLY A 41 -8.82 11.97 25.85
C GLY A 41 -9.73 11.07 25.00
N SER A 42 -11.00 11.03 25.38
CA SER A 42 -11.98 10.18 24.72
C SER A 42 -12.58 10.79 23.42
N TYR A 43 -12.29 12.05 23.15
CA TYR A 43 -12.88 12.74 21.98
C TYR A 43 -12.48 12.06 20.66
N ALA A 44 -11.25 11.55 20.58
CA ALA A 44 -10.71 10.91 19.41
C ALA A 44 -11.19 9.45 19.18
N ASN A 45 -11.93 8.86 20.13
CA ASN A 45 -12.46 7.50 20.02
C ASN A 45 -13.52 7.32 18.91
N GLY A 46 -13.78 8.32 18.12
CA GLY A 46 -14.68 8.26 16.96
C GLY A 46 -14.00 8.62 15.67
N ILE A 47 -12.70 8.89 15.71
CA ILE A 47 -11.89 9.13 14.52
C ILE A 47 -11.56 7.78 13.90
N ARG A 48 -11.78 7.67 12.59
CA ARG A 48 -11.38 6.52 11.78
C ARG A 48 -10.17 6.89 10.95
N ILE A 49 -9.23 5.97 10.89
CA ILE A 49 -8.03 6.10 10.08
C ILE A 49 -8.10 5.04 8.99
N SER A 50 -7.76 5.42 7.78
CA SER A 50 -7.45 4.45 6.73
C SER A 50 -6.10 4.78 6.12
N ILE A 51 -5.28 3.75 5.97
CA ILE A 51 -3.97 3.79 5.34
C ILE A 51 -4.02 2.83 4.17
N ILE A 52 -3.54 3.24 3.01
CA ILE A 52 -3.39 2.38 1.84
C ILE A 52 -1.98 2.53 1.28
N ASP A 53 -1.40 1.41 0.90
CA ASP A 53 -0.14 1.39 0.16
C ASP A 53 -0.28 0.60 -1.15
N SER A 54 0.82 0.45 -1.87
CA SER A 54 0.86 -0.22 -3.17
C SER A 54 0.96 -1.75 -3.01
N ALA A 55 0.07 -2.38 -2.24
CA ALA A 55 0.17 -3.81 -1.92
C ALA A 55 -0.04 -4.73 -3.12
N ALA A 56 -1.01 -4.42 -3.96
CA ALA A 56 -1.29 -5.21 -5.14
C ALA A 56 -1.65 -4.32 -6.33
N ASP A 57 -1.65 -4.91 -7.50
CA ASP A 57 -2.02 -4.23 -8.75
C ASP A 57 -3.30 -4.83 -9.32
N GLN A 58 -3.45 -6.15 -9.23
CA GLN A 58 -4.64 -6.83 -9.75
C GLN A 58 -5.16 -7.88 -8.77
N ILE A 59 -6.46 -8.16 -8.88
CA ILE A 59 -7.11 -9.28 -8.24
C ILE A 59 -7.48 -10.28 -9.34
N LEU A 60 -6.94 -11.49 -9.24
CA LEU A 60 -7.24 -12.60 -10.13
C LEU A 60 -8.31 -13.48 -9.48
N THR A 61 -9.40 -13.76 -10.18
CA THR A 61 -10.41 -14.73 -9.73
C THR A 61 -10.01 -16.13 -10.17
N VAL A 62 -9.72 -16.99 -9.22
CA VAL A 62 -9.28 -18.38 -9.42
C VAL A 62 -10.37 -19.35 -8.99
N PRO A 63 -10.33 -20.62 -9.45
CA PRO A 63 -11.24 -21.65 -8.96
C PRO A 63 -11.13 -21.84 -7.45
N SER A 64 -12.22 -22.26 -6.80
CA SER A 64 -12.22 -22.63 -5.39
C SER A 64 -11.24 -23.78 -5.09
N GLY A 65 -10.73 -23.82 -3.88
CA GLY A 65 -9.67 -24.76 -3.49
C GLY A 65 -8.27 -24.27 -3.82
N ASN A 66 -8.11 -22.97 -4.05
CA ASN A 66 -6.82 -22.37 -4.30
C ASN A 66 -5.84 -22.56 -3.13
N THR A 67 -4.64 -23.06 -3.41
CA THR A 67 -3.59 -23.35 -2.43
C THR A 67 -2.33 -22.49 -2.61
N VAL A 68 -2.36 -21.52 -3.52
CA VAL A 68 -1.22 -20.63 -3.79
C VAL A 68 -0.92 -19.80 -2.55
N GLN A 69 0.34 -19.80 -2.14
CA GLN A 69 0.78 -19.09 -0.94
C GLN A 69 1.18 -17.64 -1.25
N VAL A 70 1.01 -16.75 -0.27
CA VAL A 70 1.57 -15.40 -0.30
C VAL A 70 3.09 -15.49 -0.45
N GLY A 71 3.67 -14.60 -1.25
CA GLY A 71 5.11 -14.59 -1.59
C GLY A 71 5.47 -15.49 -2.77
N THR A 72 4.51 -16.26 -3.33
CA THR A 72 4.74 -17.07 -4.52
C THR A 72 4.96 -16.18 -5.74
N ALA A 73 6.01 -16.47 -6.51
CA ALA A 73 6.23 -15.82 -7.80
C ALA A 73 5.18 -16.28 -8.82
N VAL A 74 4.67 -15.35 -9.59
CA VAL A 74 3.71 -15.58 -10.66
C VAL A 74 4.26 -15.06 -11.97
N THR A 75 4.11 -15.84 -13.03
CA THR A 75 4.52 -15.45 -14.39
C THR A 75 3.41 -15.70 -15.39
N GLN A 76 3.35 -14.86 -16.42
CA GLN A 76 2.46 -15.07 -17.56
C GLN A 76 3.17 -14.66 -18.84
N THR A 77 3.02 -15.45 -19.90
CA THR A 77 3.59 -15.10 -21.21
C THR A 77 3.17 -13.71 -21.67
N ALA A 78 4.14 -12.95 -22.16
CA ALA A 78 3.91 -11.65 -22.78
C ALA A 78 4.00 -11.72 -24.32
N VAL A 79 4.32 -12.88 -24.86
CA VAL A 79 4.51 -13.10 -26.31
C VAL A 79 3.26 -12.69 -27.08
N GLY A 80 3.45 -11.86 -28.10
CA GLY A 80 2.37 -11.38 -28.95
C GLY A 80 1.62 -10.16 -28.43
N ARG A 81 1.92 -9.64 -27.24
CA ARG A 81 1.31 -8.39 -26.75
C ARG A 81 1.87 -7.20 -27.54
N ILE A 82 1.00 -6.33 -27.98
CA ILE A 82 1.34 -5.22 -28.87
C ILE A 82 1.56 -3.95 -28.06
N VAL A 83 2.74 -3.35 -28.23
CA VAL A 83 3.08 -2.02 -27.74
C VAL A 83 2.93 -1.04 -28.88
N SER A 84 1.96 -0.15 -28.80
CA SER A 84 1.80 0.95 -29.75
C SER A 84 2.35 2.24 -29.15
N GLY A 85 3.24 2.92 -29.87
CA GLY A 85 3.85 4.17 -29.42
C GLY A 85 4.31 5.04 -30.57
N ALA A 86 4.84 6.23 -30.29
CA ALA A 86 5.29 7.21 -31.28
C ALA A 86 6.40 6.71 -32.24
N GLY A 87 7.02 5.58 -31.94
CA GLY A 87 8.09 4.94 -32.76
C GLY A 87 7.64 3.73 -33.58
N GLY A 88 6.34 3.42 -33.61
CA GLY A 88 5.80 2.24 -34.30
C GLY A 88 5.19 1.20 -33.37
N THR A 89 4.87 0.04 -33.93
CA THR A 89 4.31 -1.09 -33.20
C THR A 89 5.41 -2.10 -32.91
N SER A 90 5.67 -2.39 -31.64
CA SER A 90 6.53 -3.48 -31.21
C SER A 90 5.70 -4.58 -30.55
N VAL A 91 6.19 -5.81 -30.68
CA VAL A 91 5.55 -6.98 -30.07
C VAL A 91 6.42 -7.42 -28.90
N LEU A 92 5.82 -7.58 -27.71
CA LEU A 92 6.52 -8.13 -26.56
C LEU A 92 6.83 -9.62 -26.79
N ASP A 93 7.94 -10.03 -26.25
CA ASP A 93 8.36 -11.43 -26.07
C ASP A 93 8.42 -11.79 -24.57
N GLY A 94 8.86 -12.99 -24.25
CA GLY A 94 9.10 -13.39 -22.87
C GLY A 94 7.84 -13.44 -22.00
N TYR A 95 7.96 -12.95 -20.76
CA TYR A 95 6.88 -13.04 -19.79
C TYR A 95 6.86 -11.86 -18.80
N VAL A 96 5.68 -11.61 -18.25
CA VAL A 96 5.49 -10.70 -17.10
C VAL A 96 5.67 -11.51 -15.82
N LYS A 97 6.37 -10.95 -14.86
CA LYS A 97 6.62 -11.52 -13.54
C LYS A 97 5.94 -10.66 -12.47
N GLY A 98 5.34 -11.31 -11.50
CA GLY A 98 4.75 -10.68 -10.31
C GLY A 98 4.92 -11.56 -9.08
N ILE A 99 4.30 -11.10 -8.01
CA ILE A 99 4.28 -11.81 -6.72
C ILE A 99 2.88 -11.77 -6.12
N VAL A 100 2.49 -12.85 -5.46
CA VAL A 100 1.24 -12.94 -4.72
C VAL A 100 1.40 -12.22 -3.40
N THR A 101 0.57 -11.21 -3.14
CA THR A 101 0.58 -10.42 -1.90
C THR A 101 -0.55 -10.82 -0.95
N LYS A 102 -1.62 -11.42 -1.49
CA LYS A 102 -2.70 -11.99 -0.68
C LYS A 102 -3.36 -13.13 -1.44
N SER A 103 -3.81 -14.14 -0.71
CA SER A 103 -4.45 -15.32 -1.24
C SER A 103 -5.69 -15.68 -0.43
N THR A 104 -6.77 -15.99 -1.13
CA THR A 104 -8.01 -16.53 -0.56
C THR A 104 -8.40 -17.81 -1.33
N ASP A 105 -9.48 -18.44 -0.93
CA ASP A 105 -9.99 -19.62 -1.62
C ASP A 105 -10.26 -19.38 -3.11
N THR A 106 -10.70 -18.18 -3.48
CA THR A 106 -11.16 -17.87 -4.84
C THR A 106 -10.49 -16.67 -5.48
N THR A 107 -9.56 -16.00 -4.78
CA THR A 107 -8.87 -14.82 -5.32
C THR A 107 -7.40 -14.80 -4.96
N LEU A 108 -6.60 -14.21 -5.85
CA LEU A 108 -5.20 -13.87 -5.63
C LEU A 108 -4.99 -12.39 -5.89
N GLU A 109 -4.46 -11.67 -4.90
CA GLU A 109 -3.96 -10.32 -5.13
C GLU A 109 -2.51 -10.42 -5.58
N VAL A 110 -2.18 -9.80 -6.71
CA VAL A 110 -0.86 -9.90 -7.32
C VAL A 110 -0.26 -8.52 -7.57
N LYS A 111 1.04 -8.41 -7.31
CA LYS A 111 1.86 -7.24 -7.62
C LYS A 111 2.68 -7.53 -8.86
N VAL A 112 2.57 -6.67 -9.87
CA VAL A 112 3.39 -6.74 -11.08
C VAL A 112 4.77 -6.15 -10.79
N LEU A 113 5.82 -6.88 -11.09
CA LEU A 113 7.19 -6.47 -10.77
C LEU A 113 8.01 -6.10 -12.00
N SER A 114 8.07 -7.00 -12.98
CA SER A 114 8.97 -6.86 -14.12
C SER A 114 8.47 -7.58 -15.36
N HIS A 115 9.04 -7.22 -16.50
CA HIS A 115 9.00 -7.97 -17.75
C HIS A 115 10.36 -8.61 -17.94
N VAL A 116 10.37 -9.89 -18.28
CA VAL A 116 11.57 -10.64 -18.64
C VAL A 116 11.48 -11.00 -20.10
N SER A 117 12.39 -10.48 -20.91
CA SER A 117 12.42 -10.76 -22.37
C SER A 117 12.83 -12.20 -22.65
N ALA A 118 12.62 -12.68 -23.88
CA ALA A 118 13.11 -13.99 -24.32
C ALA A 118 14.64 -14.14 -24.23
N ALA A 119 15.38 -13.02 -24.27
CA ALA A 119 16.82 -12.99 -24.07
C ALA A 119 17.24 -13.00 -22.58
N GLY A 120 16.29 -13.03 -21.64
CA GLY A 120 16.55 -13.01 -20.22
C GLY A 120 16.76 -11.61 -19.61
N THR A 121 16.57 -10.54 -20.40
CA THR A 121 16.69 -9.17 -19.87
C THR A 121 15.50 -8.85 -18.97
N VAL A 122 15.78 -8.49 -17.73
CA VAL A 122 14.77 -8.04 -16.74
C VAL A 122 14.59 -6.55 -16.84
N THR A 123 13.35 -6.10 -16.98
CA THR A 123 12.97 -4.69 -16.97
C THR A 123 11.90 -4.46 -15.92
N ASN A 124 12.17 -3.59 -14.95
CA ASN A 124 11.16 -3.18 -13.98
C ASN A 124 10.03 -2.45 -14.68
N VAL A 125 8.81 -2.81 -14.36
CA VAL A 125 7.62 -2.21 -14.97
C VAL A 125 6.72 -1.63 -13.89
N ASN A 126 6.09 -0.51 -14.21
CA ASN A 126 5.04 0.07 -13.39
C ASN A 126 3.69 -0.39 -13.94
N TYR A 127 2.85 -0.87 -13.06
CA TYR A 127 1.50 -1.26 -13.40
C TYR A 127 0.69 -0.04 -13.87
N GLN A 128 -0.08 -0.26 -14.94
CA GLN A 128 -1.10 0.66 -15.40
C GLN A 128 -2.33 -0.17 -15.74
N GLN A 129 -3.50 0.27 -15.30
CA GLN A 129 -4.75 -0.40 -15.63
C GLN A 129 -4.92 -0.54 -17.15
N GLY A 130 -5.26 -1.75 -17.61
CA GLY A 130 -5.37 -2.05 -19.05
C GLY A 130 -4.05 -2.03 -19.80
N GLY A 131 -2.91 -1.91 -19.12
CA GLY A 131 -1.59 -1.87 -19.72
C GLY A 131 -1.11 -3.24 -20.23
N ILE A 132 -0.03 -3.20 -21.02
CA ILE A 132 0.53 -4.39 -21.69
C ILE A 132 1.23 -5.37 -20.73
N TYR A 133 1.58 -4.92 -19.54
CA TYR A 133 2.24 -5.74 -18.50
C TYR A 133 1.27 -6.36 -17.51
N ASN A 134 -0.03 -6.21 -17.74
CA ASN A 134 -1.04 -6.77 -16.85
C ASN A 134 -1.17 -8.27 -17.02
N PHE A 135 -1.57 -8.97 -15.97
CA PHE A 135 -2.09 -10.32 -16.08
C PHE A 135 -3.46 -10.26 -16.74
N THR A 136 -3.64 -11.01 -17.83
CA THR A 136 -4.85 -10.96 -18.65
C THR A 136 -5.44 -12.36 -18.81
N PRO A 137 -6.74 -12.57 -18.49
CA PRO A 137 -7.40 -13.84 -18.75
C PRO A 137 -7.45 -14.14 -20.26
N SER A 138 -7.60 -15.41 -20.63
CA SER A 138 -7.70 -15.79 -22.04
C SER A 138 -8.95 -15.20 -22.68
N GLY A 139 -8.84 -14.85 -23.98
CA GLY A 139 -9.98 -14.40 -24.78
C GLY A 139 -10.19 -12.89 -24.87
N LEU A 140 -9.29 -12.05 -24.31
CA LEU A 140 -9.35 -10.61 -24.57
C LEU A 140 -8.95 -10.28 -26.00
N VAL A 141 -9.82 -9.50 -26.66
CA VAL A 141 -9.67 -9.08 -28.06
C VAL A 141 -8.36 -8.31 -28.25
N GLY A 142 -7.53 -8.74 -29.21
CA GLY A 142 -6.27 -8.09 -29.56
C GLY A 142 -5.01 -8.78 -29.02
N LEU A 143 -5.13 -9.82 -28.20
CA LEU A 143 -4.02 -10.64 -27.75
C LEU A 143 -4.01 -11.96 -28.53
N THR A 144 -3.01 -12.17 -29.35
CA THR A 144 -2.88 -13.40 -30.19
C THR A 144 -2.49 -14.63 -29.38
N THR A 145 -1.97 -14.42 -28.17
CA THR A 145 -1.61 -15.46 -27.20
C THR A 145 -1.79 -14.93 -25.79
N ALA A 146 -3.04 -14.79 -25.36
CA ALA A 146 -3.29 -14.62 -23.94
C ALA A 146 -3.14 -16.00 -23.29
N GLY A 147 -2.13 -16.17 -22.46
CA GLY A 147 -2.10 -17.32 -21.58
C GLY A 147 -3.32 -17.29 -20.69
N SER A 148 -4.14 -18.34 -20.73
CA SER A 148 -5.26 -18.51 -19.79
C SER A 148 -4.79 -18.91 -18.41
N ALA A 149 -3.51 -19.11 -18.22
CA ALA A 149 -2.89 -19.55 -17.01
C ALA A 149 -1.75 -18.63 -16.60
N VAL A 150 -1.62 -18.41 -15.32
CA VAL A 150 -0.41 -17.91 -14.71
C VAL A 150 0.35 -19.08 -14.11
N VAL A 151 1.68 -19.02 -14.16
CA VAL A 151 2.52 -20.09 -13.65
C VAL A 151 3.00 -19.71 -12.25
N PHE A 152 2.65 -20.53 -11.27
CA PHE A 152 3.10 -20.41 -9.88
C PHE A 152 4.05 -21.55 -9.56
N ASN A 153 5.33 -21.26 -9.35
CA ASN A 153 6.35 -22.29 -9.06
C ASN A 153 6.31 -23.49 -10.04
N GLY A 154 6.07 -23.24 -11.32
CA GLY A 154 5.97 -24.27 -12.34
C GLY A 154 4.62 -24.97 -12.45
N VAL A 155 3.60 -24.53 -11.70
CA VAL A 155 2.22 -25.05 -11.78
C VAL A 155 1.32 -24.02 -12.45
N ASP A 156 0.56 -24.43 -13.44
CA ASP A 156 -0.43 -23.59 -14.12
C ASP A 156 -1.66 -23.39 -13.23
N VAL A 157 -2.05 -22.14 -13.02
CA VAL A 157 -3.30 -21.77 -12.36
C VAL A 157 -4.14 -20.95 -13.34
N THR A 158 -5.32 -21.45 -13.64
CA THR A 158 -6.29 -20.72 -14.47
C THR A 158 -7.02 -19.68 -13.64
N TYR A 159 -7.38 -18.55 -14.30
CA TYR A 159 -8.22 -17.54 -13.69
C TYR A 159 -9.21 -16.99 -14.71
N THR A 160 -10.35 -16.54 -14.25
CA THR A 160 -11.47 -16.11 -15.10
C THR A 160 -11.56 -14.61 -15.26
N GLN A 161 -11.07 -13.85 -14.29
CA GLN A 161 -11.09 -12.41 -14.29
C GLN A 161 -9.80 -11.86 -13.70
N ALA A 162 -9.37 -10.70 -14.19
CA ALA A 162 -8.33 -9.88 -13.62
C ALA A 162 -8.89 -8.44 -13.54
N VAL A 163 -9.09 -7.95 -12.33
CA VAL A 163 -9.59 -6.59 -12.09
C VAL A 163 -8.53 -5.76 -11.40
N ASP A 164 -8.62 -4.45 -11.57
CA ASP A 164 -7.74 -3.52 -10.86
C ASP A 164 -7.96 -3.63 -9.36
N TRP A 165 -6.84 -3.76 -8.60
CA TRP A 165 -6.91 -3.91 -7.15
C TRP A 165 -7.32 -2.60 -6.47
N PHE A 166 -6.79 -1.46 -6.91
CA PHE A 166 -7.00 -0.18 -6.25
C PHE A 166 -8.45 0.32 -6.39
N GLU A 167 -9.08 0.10 -7.54
CA GLU A 167 -10.50 0.41 -7.77
C GLU A 167 -11.46 -0.38 -6.87
N ARG A 168 -10.97 -1.43 -6.23
CA ARG A 168 -11.77 -2.26 -5.31
C ARG A 168 -11.54 -1.90 -3.85
N GLN A 169 -10.70 -0.89 -3.59
CA GLN A 169 -10.40 -0.52 -2.22
C GLN A 169 -11.36 0.56 -1.72
N GLU A 170 -11.91 0.33 -0.54
CA GLU A 170 -12.88 1.22 0.09
C GLU A 170 -12.59 1.41 1.58
N VAL A 171 -12.96 2.56 2.11
CA VAL A 171 -12.99 2.82 3.54
C VAL A 171 -14.42 2.58 4.02
N VAL A 172 -14.62 1.49 4.75
CA VAL A 172 -15.92 1.16 5.34
C VAL A 172 -16.07 1.88 6.66
N LEU A 173 -17.12 2.69 6.81
CA LEU A 173 -17.41 3.46 8.03
C LEU A 173 -18.25 2.64 9.02
N THR A 174 -18.26 3.04 10.29
CA THR A 174 -19.19 2.46 11.28
C THR A 174 -20.57 3.08 11.19
N SER A 175 -20.69 4.27 10.62
CA SER A 175 -21.96 4.92 10.33
C SER A 175 -22.67 4.25 9.15
N THR A 176 -23.99 4.20 9.20
CA THR A 176 -24.82 3.55 8.19
C THR A 176 -25.72 4.54 7.47
N ASP A 177 -26.15 4.15 6.27
CA ASP A 177 -27.22 4.84 5.53
C ASP A 177 -28.60 4.59 6.17
N ALA A 178 -29.64 5.16 5.56
CA ALA A 178 -31.03 5.00 6.02
C ALA A 178 -31.54 3.53 5.96
N ASN A 179 -30.87 2.67 5.20
CA ASN A 179 -31.19 1.25 5.06
C ASN A 179 -30.38 0.35 6.01
N GLY A 180 -29.48 0.94 6.81
CA GLY A 180 -28.62 0.21 7.74
C GLY A 180 -27.34 -0.34 7.09
N ASN A 181 -27.02 0.00 5.84
CA ASN A 181 -25.76 -0.41 5.21
C ASN A 181 -24.64 0.51 5.65
N PRO A 182 -23.43 -0.02 5.94
CA PRO A 182 -22.27 0.81 6.24
C PRO A 182 -21.99 1.82 5.11
N LEU A 183 -21.73 3.06 5.48
CA LEU A 183 -21.24 4.05 4.53
C LEU A 183 -19.85 3.67 4.08
N LYS A 184 -19.53 3.96 2.82
CA LYS A 184 -18.27 3.60 2.19
C LYS A 184 -17.71 4.80 1.45
N ILE A 185 -16.40 4.90 1.42
CA ILE A 185 -15.67 5.90 0.63
C ILE A 185 -14.66 5.11 -0.20
N GLU A 186 -14.76 5.18 -1.51
CA GLU A 186 -13.84 4.53 -2.43
C GLU A 186 -12.52 5.28 -2.46
N TRP A 187 -11.39 4.54 -2.47
CA TRP A 187 -10.07 5.16 -2.45
C TRP A 187 -9.76 5.92 -3.75
N ASP A 188 -10.25 5.47 -4.88
CA ASP A 188 -10.11 6.17 -6.17
C ASP A 188 -10.81 7.52 -6.21
N ALA A 189 -11.86 7.73 -5.39
CA ALA A 189 -12.49 9.03 -5.17
C ALA A 189 -11.67 9.95 -4.23
N ILE A 190 -10.71 9.42 -3.49
CA ILE A 190 -9.87 10.17 -2.56
C ILE A 190 -8.57 10.62 -3.22
N ALA A 191 -7.89 9.74 -3.92
CA ALA A 191 -6.55 9.94 -4.50
C ALA A 191 -6.27 8.92 -5.61
N ASP A 192 -5.23 9.20 -6.40
CA ASP A 192 -4.63 8.22 -7.31
C ASP A 192 -3.93 7.12 -6.51
N ARG A 193 -3.63 5.98 -7.17
CA ARG A 193 -2.90 4.86 -6.56
C ARG A 193 -1.55 5.29 -6.01
N PRO A 194 -1.19 4.92 -4.77
CA PRO A 194 0.18 5.11 -4.27
C PRO A 194 1.15 4.22 -5.05
N GLY A 195 2.33 4.69 -5.28
CA GLY A 195 3.31 4.01 -6.12
C GLY A 195 4.73 4.10 -5.58
N THR A 196 5.58 4.71 -6.38
CA THR A 196 6.98 4.95 -6.06
C THR A 196 7.27 6.44 -6.12
N SER A 197 7.74 7.01 -5.03
CA SER A 197 8.12 8.41 -4.99
C SER A 197 9.29 8.71 -5.92
N THR A 198 9.37 9.95 -6.38
CA THR A 198 10.53 10.40 -7.17
C THR A 198 11.83 10.23 -6.39
N TYR A 199 11.79 10.41 -5.07
CA TYR A 199 12.93 10.22 -4.20
C TYR A 199 13.43 8.78 -4.19
N ALA A 200 12.52 7.82 -3.99
CA ALA A 200 12.83 6.40 -4.01
C ALA A 200 13.27 5.94 -5.40
N ALA A 201 12.56 6.35 -6.45
CA ALA A 201 12.90 5.98 -7.82
C ALA A 201 14.32 6.41 -8.22
N ALA A 202 14.75 7.62 -7.84
CA ALA A 202 16.10 8.13 -8.09
C ALA A 202 17.20 7.32 -7.38
N ARG A 203 16.85 6.50 -6.42
CA ARG A 203 17.74 5.64 -5.60
C ARG A 203 17.52 4.16 -5.82
N GLY A 204 16.80 3.78 -6.88
CA GLY A 204 16.50 2.38 -7.18
C GLY A 204 15.45 1.73 -6.26
N GLY A 205 14.81 2.50 -5.37
CA GLY A 205 13.73 2.02 -4.52
C GLY A 205 12.39 1.97 -5.25
N ARG A 206 11.46 1.11 -4.78
CA ARG A 206 10.12 0.97 -5.36
C ARG A 206 9.07 0.72 -4.28
N PHE A 207 7.85 1.21 -4.55
CA PHE A 207 6.66 0.95 -3.73
C PHE A 207 6.72 1.53 -2.32
N ASP A 208 7.37 2.65 -2.18
CA ASP A 208 7.54 3.33 -0.90
C ASP A 208 6.34 4.21 -0.51
N GLU A 209 5.47 4.55 -1.46
CA GLU A 209 4.38 5.48 -1.18
C GLU A 209 3.22 4.83 -0.44
N LEU A 210 2.58 5.63 0.39
CA LEU A 210 1.32 5.34 1.06
C LEU A 210 0.46 6.60 1.19
N HIS A 211 -0.83 6.41 1.40
CA HIS A 211 -1.79 7.48 1.71
C HIS A 211 -2.41 7.23 3.07
N VAL A 212 -2.70 8.32 3.78
CA VAL A 212 -3.37 8.29 5.08
C VAL A 212 -4.55 9.25 5.04
N VAL A 213 -5.73 8.79 5.43
CA VAL A 213 -6.90 9.64 5.64
C VAL A 213 -7.40 9.54 7.06
N VAL A 214 -7.82 10.68 7.59
CA VAL A 214 -8.40 10.85 8.91
C VAL A 214 -9.85 11.24 8.73
N ILE A 215 -10.78 10.50 9.31
CA ILE A 215 -12.21 10.61 9.05
C ILE A 215 -12.97 10.75 10.37
N ASP A 216 -13.92 11.67 10.43
CA ASP A 216 -14.90 11.78 11.51
C ASP A 216 -16.00 10.75 11.30
N ASP A 217 -15.73 9.50 11.68
CA ASP A 217 -16.60 8.36 11.42
C ASP A 217 -18.00 8.51 12.05
N LYS A 218 -18.07 9.19 13.19
CA LYS A 218 -19.32 9.35 13.96
C LYS A 218 -19.89 10.76 13.95
N GLY A 219 -19.28 11.68 13.23
CA GLY A 219 -19.70 13.07 13.19
C GLY A 219 -19.50 13.83 14.51
N LYS A 220 -18.62 13.37 15.39
CA LYS A 220 -18.41 13.99 16.71
C LYS A 220 -17.58 15.27 16.65
N ILE A 221 -16.85 15.49 15.59
CA ILE A 221 -15.97 16.64 15.39
C ILE A 221 -16.66 17.66 14.49
N THR A 222 -17.21 17.22 13.36
CA THR A 222 -17.79 18.09 12.35
C THR A 222 -19.32 18.21 12.41
N GLY A 223 -19.95 17.28 13.12
CA GLY A 223 -21.42 17.12 13.11
C GLY A 223 -21.92 16.19 12.00
N ASN A 224 -21.08 15.82 11.04
CA ASN A 224 -21.43 14.96 9.92
C ASN A 224 -20.54 13.71 9.89
N ALA A 225 -21.15 12.54 10.04
CA ALA A 225 -20.45 11.28 9.95
C ALA A 225 -19.84 11.07 8.55
N GLY A 226 -18.64 10.52 8.50
CA GLY A 226 -17.91 10.25 7.26
C GLY A 226 -17.18 11.45 6.67
N THR A 227 -17.15 12.60 7.35
CA THR A 227 -16.38 13.74 6.88
C THR A 227 -14.88 13.44 6.95
N ILE A 228 -14.18 13.61 5.83
CA ILE A 228 -12.72 13.51 5.81
C ILE A 228 -12.15 14.77 6.46
N LEU A 229 -11.42 14.57 7.57
CA LEU A 229 -10.77 15.64 8.33
C LEU A 229 -9.43 16.02 7.72
N GLU A 230 -8.64 15.01 7.31
CA GLU A 230 -7.32 15.20 6.70
C GLU A 230 -7.07 14.17 5.62
N LYS A 231 -6.33 14.58 4.59
CA LYS A 231 -5.76 13.73 3.54
C LYS A 231 -4.25 13.96 3.52
N HIS A 232 -3.50 12.91 3.72
CA HIS A 232 -2.04 12.93 3.62
C HIS A 232 -1.65 11.92 2.53
N LEU A 233 -1.25 12.43 1.38
CA LEU A 233 -1.09 11.66 0.16
C LEU A 233 0.39 11.60 -0.24
N ASN A 234 0.78 10.52 -0.93
CA ASN A 234 2.12 10.32 -1.45
C ASN A 234 3.23 10.45 -0.39
N LEU A 235 2.95 9.92 0.81
CA LEU A 235 3.94 9.84 1.87
C LEU A 235 4.85 8.65 1.63
N SER A 236 6.12 8.77 1.98
CA SER A 236 7.11 7.71 1.78
C SER A 236 7.35 6.88 3.06
N LYS A 237 7.62 5.60 2.90
CA LYS A 237 8.11 4.70 3.95
C LYS A 237 9.60 4.85 4.22
N ALA A 238 10.34 5.51 3.32
CA ALA A 238 11.76 5.76 3.51
C ALA A 238 11.99 6.89 4.50
N LYS A 239 12.80 6.64 5.53
CA LYS A 239 13.05 7.58 6.63
C LYS A 239 13.70 8.89 6.20
N ASP A 240 14.51 8.84 5.15
CA ASP A 240 15.26 9.94 4.58
C ASP A 240 14.55 10.62 3.39
N ALA A 241 13.34 10.18 3.03
CA ALA A 241 12.63 10.71 1.89
C ALA A 241 12.17 12.15 2.08
N GLU A 242 12.30 12.91 1.00
CA GLU A 242 11.94 14.32 0.93
C GLU A 242 11.12 14.63 -0.34
N TYR A 243 10.18 15.56 -0.25
CA TYR A 243 9.52 16.18 -1.41
C TYR A 243 10.46 17.17 -2.12
N SER A 244 11.21 17.91 -1.30
CA SER A 244 12.24 18.84 -1.69
C SER A 244 13.22 18.97 -0.53
N VAL A 245 14.40 19.53 -0.78
CA VAL A 245 15.44 19.68 0.24
C VAL A 245 14.89 20.30 1.53
N GLY A 246 14.98 19.56 2.62
CA GLY A 246 14.50 19.96 3.95
C GLY A 246 13.00 19.73 4.20
N SER A 247 12.25 19.21 3.21
CA SER A 247 10.81 18.95 3.35
C SER A 247 10.57 17.44 3.36
N THR A 248 10.49 16.84 4.53
CA THR A 248 10.30 15.39 4.68
C THR A 248 9.01 14.89 4.06
N SER A 249 9.08 13.78 3.33
CA SER A 249 7.93 12.96 2.91
C SER A 249 7.82 11.67 3.71
N TYR A 250 8.74 11.39 4.63
CA TYR A 250 8.65 10.23 5.51
C TYR A 250 7.38 10.29 6.35
N TRP A 251 6.48 9.33 6.17
CA TRP A 251 5.11 9.39 6.65
C TRP A 251 4.97 9.67 8.15
N ARG A 252 5.80 9.06 8.99
CA ARG A 252 5.73 9.26 10.45
C ARG A 252 6.16 10.66 10.86
N LYS A 253 7.27 11.14 10.33
CA LYS A 253 7.79 12.47 10.61
C LYS A 253 6.90 13.55 10.02
N TYR A 254 6.36 13.30 8.82
CA TYR A 254 5.39 14.20 8.18
C TYR A 254 4.12 14.33 9.02
N LEU A 255 3.51 13.21 9.44
CA LEU A 255 2.30 13.25 10.28
C LEU A 255 2.57 13.92 11.63
N ALA A 256 3.74 13.71 12.24
CA ALA A 256 4.10 14.38 13.48
C ALA A 256 4.11 15.91 13.37
N THR A 257 4.50 16.46 12.22
CA THR A 257 4.60 17.90 12.00
C THR A 257 3.35 18.52 11.38
N VAL A 258 2.67 17.83 10.48
CA VAL A 258 1.60 18.39 9.64
C VAL A 258 0.21 18.01 10.12
N SER A 259 -0.02 16.76 10.53
CA SER A 259 -1.34 16.36 11.01
C SER A 259 -1.73 17.09 12.29
N GLN A 260 -2.98 17.48 12.40
CA GLN A 260 -3.55 18.05 13.63
C GLN A 260 -4.11 16.96 14.56
N TYR A 261 -4.37 15.77 14.05
CA TYR A 261 -5.11 14.73 14.76
C TYR A 261 -4.25 13.54 15.18
N ILE A 262 -3.21 13.18 14.41
CA ILE A 262 -2.58 11.88 14.59
C ILE A 262 -1.04 11.90 14.52
N TYR A 263 -0.44 10.91 15.21
CA TYR A 263 0.93 10.46 15.03
C TYR A 263 0.94 9.09 14.35
N GLY A 264 1.91 8.81 13.48
CA GLY A 264 2.18 7.48 12.97
C GLY A 264 2.90 6.61 14.00
N GLY A 265 2.64 5.31 14.01
CA GLY A 265 3.27 4.34 14.89
C GLY A 265 4.28 3.44 14.19
N SER A 266 4.65 2.33 14.83
CA SER A 266 5.62 1.35 14.34
C SER A 266 4.98 0.13 13.65
N GLU A 267 3.69 -0.01 13.76
CA GLU A 267 2.94 -1.14 13.20
C GLU A 267 2.00 -0.68 12.08
N PRO A 268 1.65 -1.54 11.15
CA PRO A 268 2.20 -2.88 10.92
C PRO A 268 3.59 -2.81 10.28
N ALA A 269 4.37 -3.89 10.45
CA ALA A 269 5.75 -3.97 9.98
C ALA A 269 5.92 -3.69 8.48
N GLY A 270 5.00 -4.12 7.63
CA GLY A 270 5.01 -3.87 6.19
C GLY A 270 5.02 -2.40 5.81
N ILE A 271 4.48 -1.51 6.66
CA ILE A 271 4.53 -0.06 6.45
C ILE A 271 5.87 0.53 6.91
N THR A 272 6.49 -0.06 7.92
CA THR A 272 7.61 0.57 8.62
C THR A 272 8.96 -0.04 8.35
N THR A 273 9.05 -1.35 8.22
CA THR A 273 10.34 -2.05 8.18
C THR A 273 10.37 -3.30 7.31
N ALA A 274 9.25 -3.96 7.12
CA ALA A 274 9.24 -5.26 6.47
C ALA A 274 9.04 -5.14 4.97
N GLY A 275 9.63 -6.02 4.24
CA GLY A 275 9.47 -6.16 2.80
C GLY A 275 10.45 -7.15 2.21
N TYR A 276 10.42 -7.31 0.91
CA TYR A 276 11.22 -8.32 0.22
C TYR A 276 12.70 -8.03 0.28
N SER A 277 13.11 -6.78 0.17
CA SER A 277 14.52 -6.39 0.09
C SER A 277 14.71 -4.99 0.67
N ILE A 278 14.26 -4.77 1.90
CA ILE A 278 14.40 -3.49 2.57
C ILE A 278 15.67 -3.51 3.40
N PRO A 279 16.51 -2.46 3.33
CA PRO A 279 17.63 -2.31 4.25
C PRO A 279 17.14 -2.27 5.70
N SER A 280 17.95 -2.76 6.61
CA SER A 280 17.60 -2.84 8.03
C SER A 280 17.26 -1.48 8.67
N ASN A 281 17.83 -0.41 8.15
CA ASN A 281 17.57 0.96 8.62
C ASN A 281 16.39 1.66 7.93
N ASN A 282 15.77 1.04 6.92
CA ASN A 282 14.67 1.60 6.14
C ASN A 282 14.98 2.98 5.52
N THR A 283 16.24 3.22 5.12
CA THR A 283 16.70 4.42 4.44
C THR A 283 17.14 4.11 3.02
N LEU A 284 17.15 5.10 2.16
CA LEU A 284 17.61 5.03 0.77
C LEU A 284 19.00 5.67 0.58
N ASP A 285 19.81 5.64 1.61
CA ASP A 285 21.15 6.18 1.58
C ASP A 285 22.02 5.39 0.57
N ALA A 286 22.71 6.11 -0.31
CA ALA A 286 23.59 5.54 -1.31
C ALA A 286 24.73 4.69 -0.70
N ASP A 287 25.11 4.97 0.54
CA ASP A 287 26.17 4.24 1.26
C ASP A 287 25.64 3.01 2.00
N SER A 288 24.35 2.79 2.04
CA SER A 288 23.74 1.67 2.78
C SER A 288 23.67 0.35 2.01
N GLY A 289 24.34 0.24 0.90
CA GLY A 289 24.43 -1.01 0.13
C GLY A 289 23.13 -1.38 -0.59
N TRP A 290 22.33 -0.41 -0.97
CA TRP A 290 21.24 -0.61 -1.90
C TRP A 290 21.82 -1.16 -3.18
N ASP A 291 21.54 -2.42 -3.41
CA ASP A 291 22.04 -3.08 -4.60
C ASP A 291 21.44 -2.39 -5.83
N GLN A 292 22.32 -1.99 -6.72
CA GLN A 292 21.96 -1.31 -7.96
C GLN A 292 21.50 -2.30 -9.03
N ASP A 293 21.31 -3.56 -8.66
CA ASP A 293 20.77 -4.55 -9.55
C ASP A 293 19.38 -4.16 -10.03
N ALA A 294 19.08 -4.50 -11.28
CA ALA A 294 17.85 -4.12 -11.97
C ALA A 294 16.54 -4.51 -11.26
N ASP A 295 16.61 -5.40 -10.31
CA ASP A 295 15.46 -5.82 -9.50
C ASP A 295 15.06 -4.79 -8.44
N GLY A 296 15.90 -3.80 -8.16
CA GLY A 296 15.65 -2.70 -7.24
C GLY A 296 15.25 -3.14 -5.84
N VAL A 297 15.19 -2.19 -4.92
CA VAL A 297 14.69 -2.46 -3.57
C VAL A 297 13.21 -2.16 -3.50
N ASN A 298 12.42 -3.17 -3.17
CA ASN A 298 10.99 -3.04 -2.99
C ASN A 298 10.67 -2.83 -1.51
N PHE A 299 9.98 -1.73 -1.19
CA PHE A 299 9.45 -1.53 0.16
C PHE A 299 8.34 -2.54 0.46
N GLY A 300 8.27 -2.98 1.71
CA GLY A 300 7.20 -3.83 2.19
C GLY A 300 5.83 -3.17 2.06
N VAL A 301 4.83 -3.98 1.87
CA VAL A 301 3.45 -3.55 1.65
C VAL A 301 2.51 -4.20 2.66
N SER A 302 1.47 -3.46 3.06
CA SER A 302 0.47 -3.91 4.05
C SER A 302 -0.96 -3.87 3.51
N GLY A 303 -1.19 -3.27 2.36
CA GLY A 303 -2.51 -3.12 1.76
C GLY A 303 -3.32 -2.00 2.39
N VAL A 304 -4.60 -2.28 2.63
CA VAL A 304 -5.52 -1.32 3.26
C VAL A 304 -5.67 -1.65 4.74
N ILE A 305 -5.41 -0.66 5.57
CA ILE A 305 -5.63 -0.73 7.01
C ILE A 305 -6.69 0.30 7.35
N THR A 306 -7.83 -0.15 7.83
CA THR A 306 -8.91 0.73 8.27
C THR A 306 -9.31 0.38 9.69
N ALA A 307 -9.21 1.34 10.61
CA ALA A 307 -9.56 1.13 11.99
C ALA A 307 -9.99 2.43 12.68
N SER A 308 -10.82 2.32 13.70
CA SER A 308 -11.17 3.46 14.54
C SER A 308 -10.20 3.58 15.71
N LEU A 309 -9.81 4.80 16.03
CA LEU A 309 -9.08 5.08 17.26
C LEU A 309 -9.91 4.70 18.48
N GLY A 310 -9.28 4.09 19.46
CA GLY A 310 -9.92 3.65 20.69
C GLY A 310 -9.02 3.78 21.91
N GLY A 311 -9.58 3.49 23.10
CA GLY A 311 -8.81 3.47 24.36
C GLY A 311 -8.45 4.84 24.93
N GLY A 312 -8.86 5.92 24.27
CA GLY A 312 -8.71 7.28 24.82
C GLY A 312 -9.58 7.50 26.05
N THR A 313 -9.01 8.04 27.13
CA THR A 313 -9.74 8.29 28.38
C THR A 313 -9.49 9.68 28.93
N ASN A 314 -10.53 10.30 29.45
CA ASN A 314 -10.44 11.52 30.24
C ASN A 314 -10.10 11.19 31.70
N TYR A 315 -9.63 12.14 32.45
CA TYR A 315 -9.69 12.06 33.89
C TYR A 315 -11.16 12.17 34.34
N GLY A 316 -11.59 11.25 35.20
CA GLY A 316 -12.83 11.39 35.90
C GLY A 316 -12.70 12.43 37.01
#